data_7dbbfbcedbf175d51036fc7e24b41ca6
#
_entry.id   7dbbfbcedbf175d51036fc7e24b41ca6
#
_cell.length_a   1.000
_cell.length_b   1.000
_cell.length_c   1.000
_cell.angle_alpha   90.00
_cell.angle_beta   90.00
_cell.angle_gamma   90.00
#
_symmetry.space_group_name_H-M   'P 1'
#
loop_
_entity.id
_entity.type
_entity.pdbx_description
1 polymer ?
#
loop_
_entity_poly.entity_id
_entity_poly.type
_entity_poly.pdbx_seq_one_letter_code
_entity_poly.pdbx_strand_id
1 'polypeptide(L)'
;MSKTERRQLTATVYNEHSHTRLDEVTEWLNANYVIRVNLLDRSKVSLSPTEDCTFHYEYPVTEDDILIHAFAEEVNIPRSLLKAILASPNHMQSFNPIKDYLDSLRGKYKGPSQIDMLCASLHCPKESKETIARVSHLLRKWLIATAACALGIRQNDVALGLVGDKTGIGKTSFFEMLVPPCLNEYYQVAQKDERLFSMPNGFTQRFILNFDEFAAIGKHNEELFKMYMSANEIEIKRPGSRYAEKAPRVASCCFTSNKNQRMGGFISKPDAGLMRRLAVIEIDFIDDNRKRLDVDQLWAEAVMLLDGKYDPAWTQQEYRQFVEENRQYVIETNALRLIRIYYRKPEEGEECEFMTAMEVVLQLKKEKKISSAMQQVNEVTVGQALTALGYRYYIRRFPGKSPYHGYDIVPLYDVQQKK
;
A
#
# COMPACT_ATOMS: atom_id res chain seq x y z
N MET A 1 -13.02 35.51 50.37
CA MET A 1 -12.58 34.78 49.14
C MET A 1 -13.51 33.62 48.88
N SER A 2 -14.13 33.61 47.71
CA SER A 2 -15.02 32.54 47.29
C SER A 2 -14.26 31.22 46.98
N LYS A 3 -14.98 30.11 47.03
CA LYS A 3 -14.40 28.80 46.67
C LYS A 3 -13.81 28.78 45.22
N THR A 4 -14.33 29.67 44.36
CA THR A 4 -13.90 29.86 42.97
C THR A 4 -12.57 30.65 42.90
N GLU A 5 -12.43 31.71 43.73
CA GLU A 5 -11.19 32.48 43.80
C GLU A 5 -10.04 31.65 44.37
N ARG A 6 -10.29 30.79 45.37
CA ARG A 6 -9.28 29.85 45.88
C ARG A 6 -8.87 28.82 44.85
N ARG A 7 -9.82 28.30 44.01
CA ARG A 7 -9.47 27.38 42.91
C ARG A 7 -8.65 28.06 41.80
N GLN A 8 -8.97 29.31 41.46
CA GLN A 8 -8.18 30.08 40.48
C GLN A 8 -6.78 30.41 41.00
N LEU A 9 -6.65 30.88 42.27
CA LEU A 9 -5.34 31.12 42.86
C LEU A 9 -4.49 29.81 42.96
N THR A 10 -5.10 28.68 43.36
CA THR A 10 -4.38 27.42 43.45
C THR A 10 -4.00 26.88 42.06
N ALA A 11 -4.82 27.08 41.04
CA ALA A 11 -4.49 26.73 39.66
C ALA A 11 -3.41 27.61 39.07
N THR A 12 -3.41 28.92 39.36
CA THR A 12 -2.38 29.90 38.90
C THR A 12 -1.04 29.62 39.54
N VAL A 13 -1.01 29.40 40.88
CA VAL A 13 0.23 29.05 41.59
C VAL A 13 0.78 27.66 41.20
N TYR A 14 -0.09 26.71 40.90
CA TYR A 14 0.34 25.40 40.41
C TYR A 14 0.88 25.46 38.96
N ASN A 15 0.34 26.35 38.13
CA ASN A 15 0.83 26.56 36.77
C ASN A 15 2.16 27.30 36.73
N GLU A 16 2.38 28.34 37.55
CA GLU A 16 3.62 29.09 37.55
C GLU A 16 4.85 28.26 37.99
N HIS A 17 4.70 27.42 39.02
CA HIS A 17 5.84 26.58 39.48
C HIS A 17 6.11 25.36 38.62
N SER A 18 5.10 24.80 37.93
CA SER A 18 5.31 23.72 36.98
C SER A 18 5.78 24.20 35.61
N HIS A 19 5.41 25.44 35.26
CA HIS A 19 5.82 26.08 34.00
C HIS A 19 7.31 26.40 34.01
N THR A 20 7.82 27.05 35.06
CA THR A 20 9.23 27.44 35.17
C THR A 20 10.18 26.26 35.05
N ARG A 21 9.90 25.14 35.69
CA ARG A 21 10.78 23.96 35.62
C ARG A 21 10.81 23.30 34.26
N LEU A 22 9.66 23.23 33.58
CA LEU A 22 9.57 22.69 32.21
C LEU A 22 10.29 23.62 31.24
N ASP A 23 10.11 24.92 31.38
CA ASP A 23 10.73 25.92 30.54
C ASP A 23 12.26 25.90 30.71
N GLU A 24 12.78 25.88 31.94
CA GLU A 24 14.21 25.75 32.24
C GLU A 24 14.83 24.51 31.60
N VAL A 25 14.19 23.35 31.75
CA VAL A 25 14.66 22.10 31.14
C VAL A 25 14.61 22.17 29.61
N THR A 26 13.54 22.72 29.04
CA THR A 26 13.38 22.86 27.59
C THR A 26 14.39 23.86 27.01
N GLU A 27 14.63 24.97 27.67
CA GLU A 27 15.65 25.95 27.29
C GLU A 27 17.06 25.35 27.33
N TRP A 28 17.40 24.62 28.40
CA TRP A 28 18.68 23.92 28.49
C TRP A 28 18.85 22.86 27.40
N LEU A 29 17.80 22.06 27.13
CA LEU A 29 17.82 21.07 26.05
C LEU A 29 18.04 21.74 24.69
N ASN A 30 17.33 22.80 24.39
CA ASN A 30 17.45 23.53 23.11
C ASN A 30 18.78 24.26 22.94
N ALA A 31 19.40 24.70 24.05
CA ALA A 31 20.73 25.29 24.00
C ALA A 31 21.82 24.29 23.66
N ASN A 32 21.69 23.06 24.15
CA ASN A 32 22.72 22.05 24.00
C ASN A 32 22.46 21.05 22.86
N TYR A 33 21.20 20.84 22.47
CA TYR A 33 20.82 19.81 21.50
C TYR A 33 19.82 20.29 20.47
N VAL A 34 20.01 19.84 19.24
CA VAL A 34 18.96 19.86 18.20
C VAL A 34 18.14 18.59 18.35
N ILE A 35 16.92 18.74 18.85
CA ILE A 35 16.00 17.64 19.14
C ILE A 35 14.86 17.68 18.14
N ARG A 36 14.67 16.60 17.38
CA ARG A 36 13.58 16.49 16.41
C ARG A 36 12.78 15.21 16.62
N VAL A 37 11.48 15.35 16.84
CA VAL A 37 10.54 14.24 17.02
C VAL A 37 10.05 13.76 15.66
N ASN A 38 10.23 12.49 15.37
CA ASN A 38 9.73 11.90 14.14
C ASN A 38 8.20 11.76 14.19
N LEU A 39 7.50 12.44 13.27
CA LEU A 39 6.03 12.41 13.23
C LEU A 39 5.46 11.05 12.81
N LEU A 40 6.21 10.26 12.04
CA LEU A 40 5.78 8.93 11.59
C LEU A 40 5.90 7.91 12.72
N ASP A 41 7.00 7.97 13.47
CA ASP A 41 7.27 7.10 14.61
C ASP A 41 7.82 7.91 15.77
N ARG A 42 6.93 8.35 16.66
CA ARG A 42 7.29 9.19 17.80
C ARG A 42 8.20 8.51 18.84
N SER A 43 8.44 7.21 18.70
CA SER A 43 9.46 6.52 19.49
C SER A 43 10.89 6.84 19.00
N LYS A 44 11.00 7.45 17.81
CA LYS A 44 12.26 7.83 17.20
C LYS A 44 12.45 9.33 17.31
N VAL A 45 13.50 9.70 18.01
CA VAL A 45 13.93 11.10 18.19
C VAL A 45 15.31 11.24 17.58
N SER A 46 15.50 12.26 16.75
CA SER A 46 16.84 12.63 16.28
C SER A 46 17.46 13.57 17.31
N LEU A 47 18.60 13.19 17.80
CA LEU A 47 19.38 13.93 18.80
C LEU A 47 20.74 14.26 18.21
N SER A 48 21.11 15.51 18.19
CA SER A 48 22.46 15.96 17.82
C SER A 48 22.87 17.14 18.71
N PRO A 49 24.16 17.28 19.08
CA PRO A 49 24.62 18.44 19.81
C PRO A 49 24.50 19.70 18.96
N THR A 50 24.28 20.85 19.57
CA THR A 50 24.42 22.15 18.95
C THR A 50 25.90 22.50 18.79
N GLU A 51 26.21 23.59 18.05
CA GLU A 51 27.57 24.10 17.94
C GLU A 51 28.09 24.63 19.28
N ASP A 52 27.21 25.08 20.14
CA ASP A 52 27.51 25.62 21.47
C ASP A 52 27.60 24.55 22.58
N CYS A 53 27.30 23.28 22.25
CA CYS A 53 27.35 22.19 23.21
C CYS A 53 28.79 21.94 23.68
N THR A 54 29.01 22.01 24.99
CA THR A 54 30.32 21.82 25.61
C THR A 54 30.80 20.38 25.65
N PHE A 55 29.87 19.44 25.50
CA PHE A 55 30.16 18.00 25.49
C PHE A 55 30.45 17.48 24.07
N HIS A 56 31.54 16.74 23.91
CA HIS A 56 31.92 16.09 22.67
C HIS A 56 31.48 14.64 22.66
N TYR A 57 30.83 14.23 21.56
CA TYR A 57 30.30 12.88 21.36
C TYR A 57 30.98 12.23 20.15
N GLU A 58 31.59 11.06 20.35
CA GLU A 58 32.15 10.25 19.26
C GLU A 58 31.09 9.41 18.56
N TYR A 59 29.98 9.16 19.23
CA TYR A 59 28.84 8.35 18.76
C TYR A 59 27.55 9.18 18.76
N PRO A 60 26.50 8.71 18.05
CA PRO A 60 25.19 9.37 18.09
C PRO A 60 24.68 9.54 19.53
N VAL A 61 24.20 10.72 19.85
CA VAL A 61 23.71 11.08 21.19
C VAL A 61 22.49 10.25 21.55
N THR A 62 22.48 9.75 22.80
CA THR A 62 21.37 8.99 23.38
C THR A 62 20.67 9.78 24.49
N GLU A 63 19.51 9.29 24.94
CA GLU A 63 18.83 9.85 26.13
C GLU A 63 19.72 9.80 27.40
N ASP A 64 20.52 8.73 27.51
CA ASP A 64 21.41 8.56 28.67
C ASP A 64 22.56 9.58 28.63
N ASP A 65 23.09 9.89 27.45
CA ASP A 65 24.13 10.92 27.28
C ASP A 65 23.60 12.30 27.70
N ILE A 66 22.35 12.63 27.34
CA ILE A 66 21.71 13.87 27.79
C ILE A 66 21.60 13.94 29.30
N LEU A 67 21.23 12.83 29.97
CA LEU A 67 21.14 12.78 31.42
C LEU A 67 22.51 12.90 32.11
N ILE A 68 23.56 12.31 31.54
CA ILE A 68 24.93 12.42 32.02
C ILE A 68 25.43 13.86 31.88
N HIS A 69 25.18 14.50 30.73
CA HIS A 69 25.53 15.89 30.51
C HIS A 69 24.79 16.83 31.47
N ALA A 70 23.47 16.65 31.61
CA ALA A 70 22.68 17.43 32.57
C ALA A 70 23.20 17.29 34.00
N PHE A 71 23.56 16.07 34.40
CA PHE A 71 24.14 15.82 35.73
C PHE A 71 25.49 16.51 35.91
N ALA A 72 26.36 16.54 34.90
CA ALA A 72 27.66 17.21 34.94
C ALA A 72 27.51 18.74 35.05
N GLU A 73 26.46 19.34 34.52
CA GLU A 73 26.14 20.76 34.63
C GLU A 73 25.20 21.06 35.81
N GLU A 74 25.02 20.14 36.74
CA GLU A 74 24.14 20.28 37.90
C GLU A 74 22.66 20.52 37.56
N VAL A 75 22.25 20.22 36.33
CA VAL A 75 20.84 20.31 35.87
C VAL A 75 20.10 19.06 36.21
N ASN A 76 19.11 19.13 37.10
CA ASN A 76 18.35 17.98 37.54
C ASN A 76 17.17 17.70 36.58
N ILE A 77 17.31 16.73 35.68
CA ILE A 77 16.28 16.29 34.75
C ILE A 77 15.83 14.86 35.10
N PRO A 78 14.62 14.70 35.66
CA PRO A 78 14.08 13.35 35.85
C PRO A 78 13.95 12.60 34.52
N ARG A 79 14.40 11.35 34.44
CA ARG A 79 14.31 10.53 33.23
C ARG A 79 12.89 10.45 32.63
N SER A 80 11.87 10.40 33.50
CA SER A 80 10.48 10.39 33.07
C SER A 80 10.05 11.70 32.38
N LEU A 81 10.54 12.84 32.87
CA LEU A 81 10.30 14.14 32.28
C LEU A 81 11.02 14.26 30.93
N LEU A 82 12.30 13.89 30.85
CA LEU A 82 13.05 13.88 29.60
C LEU A 82 12.32 13.05 28.53
N LYS A 83 11.92 11.81 28.85
CA LYS A 83 11.15 10.97 27.93
C LYS A 83 9.84 11.59 27.49
N ALA A 84 9.12 12.24 28.38
CA ALA A 84 7.88 12.92 28.05
C ALA A 84 8.09 14.11 27.10
N ILE A 85 9.13 14.91 27.34
CA ILE A 85 9.52 16.05 26.48
C ILE A 85 9.94 15.54 25.10
N LEU A 86 10.85 14.57 25.04
CA LEU A 86 11.37 13.99 23.79
C LEU A 86 10.30 13.32 22.95
N ALA A 87 9.25 12.76 23.55
CA ALA A 87 8.13 12.14 22.84
C ALA A 87 7.05 13.15 22.40
N SER A 88 7.15 14.43 22.81
CA SER A 88 6.11 15.43 22.57
C SER A 88 6.43 16.33 21.39
N PRO A 89 5.69 16.23 20.26
CA PRO A 89 5.86 17.15 19.11
C PRO A 89 5.42 18.59 19.42
N ASN A 90 4.77 18.84 20.57
CA ASN A 90 4.37 20.17 20.99
C ASN A 90 5.49 20.94 21.73
N HIS A 91 6.48 20.24 22.24
CA HIS A 91 7.58 20.84 23.00
C HIS A 91 8.91 20.80 22.22
N MET A 92 9.03 19.92 21.24
CA MET A 92 10.23 19.77 20.41
C MET A 92 9.89 20.01 18.94
N GLN A 93 10.92 20.34 18.15
CA GLN A 93 10.76 20.42 16.71
C GLN A 93 10.30 19.05 16.18
N SER A 94 9.34 19.06 15.29
CA SER A 94 8.86 17.85 14.65
C SER A 94 9.32 17.79 13.19
N PHE A 95 9.60 16.59 12.70
CA PHE A 95 9.98 16.40 11.31
C PHE A 95 9.29 15.15 10.74
N ASN A 96 9.09 15.18 9.43
CA ASN A 96 8.63 14.02 8.69
C ASN A 96 9.72 13.63 7.67
N PRO A 97 10.52 12.59 7.94
CA PRO A 97 11.69 12.29 7.12
C PRO A 97 11.36 12.05 5.65
N ILE A 98 10.22 11.46 5.35
CA ILE A 98 9.81 11.21 3.95
C ILE A 98 9.39 12.51 3.28
N LYS A 99 8.57 13.32 3.95
CA LYS A 99 8.12 14.60 3.43
C LYS A 99 9.28 15.57 3.27
N ASP A 100 10.13 15.69 4.28
CA ASP A 100 11.28 16.60 4.28
C ASP A 100 12.27 16.21 3.16
N TYR A 101 12.48 14.91 2.92
CA TYR A 101 13.26 14.43 1.80
C TYR A 101 12.65 14.89 0.46
N LEU A 102 11.37 14.59 0.21
CA LEU A 102 10.72 14.95 -1.06
C LEU A 102 10.65 16.46 -1.26
N ASP A 103 10.37 17.24 -0.22
CA ASP A 103 10.37 18.71 -0.28
C ASP A 103 11.77 19.26 -0.57
N SER A 104 12.82 18.60 -0.07
CA SER A 104 14.20 18.99 -0.34
C SER A 104 14.60 18.82 -1.81
N LEU A 105 13.88 18.01 -2.58
CA LEU A 105 14.15 17.73 -4.00
C LEU A 105 13.47 18.72 -4.95
N ARG A 106 12.57 19.59 -4.44
CA ARG A 106 11.89 20.58 -5.27
C ARG A 106 12.86 21.47 -6.02
N GLY A 107 12.67 21.59 -7.34
CA GLY A 107 13.55 22.38 -8.20
C GLY A 107 14.94 21.78 -8.45
N LYS A 108 15.24 20.57 -7.97
CA LYS A 108 16.55 19.94 -8.13
C LYS A 108 16.64 18.94 -9.29
N TYR A 109 15.53 18.67 -9.99
CA TYR A 109 15.58 17.81 -11.17
C TYR A 109 16.43 18.41 -12.29
N LYS A 110 17.35 17.60 -12.83
CA LYS A 110 18.32 18.00 -13.87
C LYS A 110 18.40 16.96 -14.97
N GLY A 111 17.27 16.40 -15.45
CA GLY A 111 17.30 15.42 -16.57
C GLY A 111 18.65 14.76 -16.90
N PRO A 112 18.71 13.68 -17.62
CA PRO A 112 17.64 12.99 -18.36
C PRO A 112 16.65 12.28 -17.45
N SER A 113 15.49 11.86 -18.04
CA SER A 113 14.44 11.18 -17.30
C SER A 113 14.92 9.88 -16.66
N GLN A 114 14.91 9.84 -15.35
CA GLN A 114 15.23 8.63 -14.58
C GLN A 114 14.05 7.65 -14.61
N ILE A 115 12.84 8.15 -14.74
CA ILE A 115 11.64 7.32 -14.92
C ILE A 115 11.72 6.53 -16.22
N ASP A 116 12.15 7.15 -17.32
CA ASP A 116 12.30 6.46 -18.60
C ASP A 116 13.47 5.45 -18.56
N MET A 117 14.57 5.75 -17.86
CA MET A 117 15.65 4.81 -17.63
C MET A 117 15.17 3.60 -16.80
N LEU A 118 14.38 3.85 -15.78
CA LEU A 118 13.79 2.78 -14.96
C LEU A 118 12.83 1.91 -15.80
N CYS A 119 11.98 2.51 -16.64
CA CYS A 119 11.12 1.79 -17.58
C CYS A 119 11.91 0.92 -18.55
N ALA A 120 12.99 1.45 -19.10
CA ALA A 120 13.85 0.72 -20.05
C ALA A 120 14.56 -0.50 -19.42
N SER A 121 14.66 -0.56 -18.10
CA SER A 121 15.21 -1.73 -17.39
C SER A 121 14.25 -2.91 -17.25
N LEU A 122 12.96 -2.71 -17.54
CA LEU A 122 11.92 -3.73 -17.43
C LEU A 122 11.63 -4.35 -18.79
N HIS A 123 11.92 -5.64 -18.94
CA HIS A 123 11.67 -6.39 -20.17
C HIS A 123 10.45 -7.28 -20.03
N CYS A 124 9.47 -7.03 -20.89
CA CYS A 124 8.19 -7.74 -20.91
C CYS A 124 8.18 -8.94 -21.85
N PRO A 125 7.35 -9.97 -21.64
CA PRO A 125 7.28 -11.16 -22.51
C PRO A 125 6.92 -10.85 -23.97
N LYS A 126 6.21 -9.75 -24.20
CA LYS A 126 5.85 -9.25 -25.52
C LYS A 126 6.18 -7.76 -25.57
N GLU A 127 7.33 -7.46 -26.12
CA GLU A 127 7.75 -6.08 -26.36
C GLU A 127 7.08 -5.55 -27.62
N SER A 128 6.06 -4.73 -27.41
CA SER A 128 5.44 -3.89 -28.45
C SER A 128 5.49 -2.42 -28.02
N LYS A 129 5.27 -1.52 -28.95
CA LYS A 129 5.19 -0.08 -28.62
C LYS A 129 4.10 0.22 -27.59
N GLU A 130 2.98 -0.49 -27.70
CA GLU A 130 1.85 -0.38 -26.77
C GLU A 130 2.21 -0.88 -25.38
N THR A 131 2.91 -2.01 -25.27
CA THR A 131 3.38 -2.56 -24.00
C THR A 131 4.37 -1.63 -23.33
N ILE A 132 5.36 -1.12 -24.06
CA ILE A 132 6.36 -0.17 -23.54
C ILE A 132 5.68 1.11 -23.06
N ALA A 133 4.76 1.68 -23.85
CA ALA A 133 3.98 2.86 -23.46
C ALA A 133 3.13 2.61 -22.21
N ARG A 134 2.53 1.42 -22.10
CA ARG A 134 1.76 1.00 -20.92
C ARG A 134 2.62 0.92 -19.67
N VAL A 135 3.77 0.26 -19.75
CA VAL A 135 4.74 0.15 -18.64
C VAL A 135 5.20 1.54 -18.19
N SER A 136 5.59 2.40 -19.14
CA SER A 136 6.01 3.76 -18.85
C SER A 136 4.90 4.56 -18.17
N HIS A 137 3.65 4.45 -18.66
CA HIS A 137 2.50 5.13 -18.05
C HIS A 137 2.25 4.66 -16.62
N LEU A 138 2.21 3.34 -16.37
CA LEU A 138 1.95 2.77 -15.05
C LEU A 138 3.03 3.16 -14.04
N LEU A 139 4.28 3.01 -14.41
CA LEU A 139 5.41 3.29 -13.54
C LEU A 139 5.49 4.78 -13.20
N ARG A 140 5.41 5.66 -14.22
CA ARG A 140 5.42 7.11 -14.05
C ARG A 140 4.29 7.55 -13.12
N LYS A 141 3.07 7.10 -13.39
CA LYS A 141 1.91 7.49 -12.60
C LYS A 141 1.98 6.99 -11.16
N TRP A 142 2.45 5.76 -10.96
CA TRP A 142 2.61 5.20 -9.63
C TRP A 142 3.68 5.95 -8.81
N LEU A 143 4.80 6.34 -9.41
CA LEU A 143 5.85 7.13 -8.75
C LEU A 143 5.32 8.51 -8.33
N ILE A 144 4.61 9.21 -9.23
CA ILE A 144 4.02 10.52 -8.92
C ILE A 144 2.94 10.39 -7.84
N ALA A 145 2.10 9.35 -7.92
CA ALA A 145 1.09 9.07 -6.90
C ALA A 145 1.72 8.70 -5.54
N THR A 146 2.89 8.05 -5.56
CA THR A 146 3.66 7.75 -4.35
C THR A 146 4.20 9.01 -3.69
N ALA A 147 4.77 9.94 -4.47
CA ALA A 147 5.20 11.24 -3.96
C ALA A 147 4.00 12.03 -3.41
N ALA A 148 2.87 12.07 -4.12
CA ALA A 148 1.65 12.75 -3.67
C ALA A 148 1.10 12.16 -2.36
N CYS A 149 1.14 10.83 -2.21
CA CYS A 149 0.70 10.14 -0.98
C CYS A 149 1.60 10.50 0.20
N ALA A 150 2.90 10.43 0.02
CA ALA A 150 3.88 10.75 1.06
C ALA A 150 3.84 12.23 1.48
N LEU A 151 3.55 13.14 0.56
CA LEU A 151 3.37 14.56 0.83
C LEU A 151 2.00 14.89 1.44
N GLY A 152 1.08 13.91 1.57
CA GLY A 152 -0.27 14.11 2.09
C GLY A 152 -1.22 14.85 1.13
N ILE A 153 -0.88 14.92 -0.17
CA ILE A 153 -1.69 15.59 -1.20
C ILE A 153 -2.86 14.70 -1.61
N ARG A 154 -2.58 13.42 -1.89
CA ARG A 154 -3.58 12.44 -2.31
C ARG A 154 -3.11 11.02 -2.05
N GLN A 155 -4.01 10.13 -1.62
CA GLN A 155 -3.69 8.71 -1.43
C GLN A 155 -3.45 8.01 -2.76
N ASN A 156 -2.46 7.09 -2.75
CA ASN A 156 -2.21 6.18 -3.84
C ASN A 156 -2.95 4.86 -3.56
N ASP A 157 -4.13 4.67 -4.11
CA ASP A 157 -4.99 3.50 -3.87
C ASP A 157 -4.73 2.33 -4.82
N VAL A 158 -3.67 2.42 -5.64
CA VAL A 158 -3.23 1.36 -6.56
C VAL A 158 -1.84 0.87 -6.19
N ALA A 159 -1.70 -0.43 -6.04
CA ALA A 159 -0.42 -1.10 -5.87
C ALA A 159 0.18 -1.47 -7.22
N LEU A 160 1.46 -1.16 -7.42
CA LEU A 160 2.19 -1.56 -8.61
C LEU A 160 2.77 -2.96 -8.41
N GLY A 161 2.48 -3.89 -9.34
CA GLY A 161 2.93 -5.27 -9.27
C GLY A 161 3.91 -5.63 -10.37
N LEU A 162 5.01 -6.31 -9.99
CA LEU A 162 5.90 -6.99 -10.92
C LEU A 162 5.61 -8.50 -10.88
N VAL A 163 5.11 -9.02 -11.98
CA VAL A 163 4.66 -10.41 -12.10
C VAL A 163 5.48 -11.13 -13.18
N GLY A 164 5.96 -12.32 -12.88
CA GLY A 164 6.71 -13.12 -13.85
C GLY A 164 7.05 -14.49 -13.26
N ASP A 165 7.10 -15.53 -14.10
CA ASP A 165 7.29 -16.93 -13.69
C ASP A 165 8.72 -17.25 -13.23
N LYS A 166 9.69 -16.42 -13.56
CA LYS A 166 11.09 -16.61 -13.15
C LYS A 166 11.33 -16.09 -11.74
N THR A 167 11.97 -16.90 -10.91
CA THR A 167 12.45 -16.51 -9.58
C THR A 167 13.85 -15.89 -9.68
N GLY A 168 14.20 -15.04 -8.72
CA GLY A 168 15.55 -14.48 -8.63
C GLY A 168 15.91 -13.40 -9.66
N ILE A 169 14.96 -12.93 -10.47
CA ILE A 169 15.19 -11.87 -11.47
C ILE A 169 15.19 -10.45 -10.86
N GLY A 170 15.12 -10.33 -9.53
CA GLY A 170 15.24 -9.07 -8.82
C GLY A 170 13.97 -8.24 -8.71
N LYS A 171 12.77 -8.85 -8.72
CA LYS A 171 11.48 -8.15 -8.53
C LYS A 171 11.42 -7.39 -7.20
N THR A 172 11.77 -8.05 -6.11
CA THR A 172 11.78 -7.45 -4.76
C THR A 172 12.82 -6.34 -4.66
N SER A 173 14.04 -6.61 -5.13
CA SER A 173 15.14 -5.61 -5.15
C SER A 173 14.85 -4.40 -6.05
N PHE A 174 13.98 -4.55 -7.07
CA PHE A 174 13.56 -3.44 -7.91
C PHE A 174 12.82 -2.37 -7.09
N PHE A 175 11.91 -2.77 -6.22
CA PHE A 175 11.20 -1.82 -5.37
C PHE A 175 12.06 -1.28 -4.23
N GLU A 176 12.94 -2.11 -3.67
CA GLU A 176 13.88 -1.70 -2.62
C GLU A 176 14.82 -0.58 -3.09
N MET A 177 15.36 -0.69 -4.31
CA MET A 177 16.27 0.32 -4.84
C MET A 177 15.61 1.67 -5.16
N LEU A 178 14.26 1.75 -5.22
CA LEU A 178 13.56 3.02 -5.36
C LEU A 178 13.59 3.86 -4.08
N VAL A 179 13.96 3.26 -2.96
CA VAL A 179 14.06 3.96 -1.69
C VAL A 179 15.47 4.51 -1.52
N PRO A 180 15.63 5.84 -1.32
CA PRO A 180 16.94 6.44 -1.13
C PRO A 180 17.59 5.94 0.17
N PRO A 181 18.92 5.88 0.28
CA PRO A 181 19.62 5.37 1.44
C PRO A 181 19.21 6.02 2.76
N CYS A 182 18.91 7.31 2.76
CA CYS A 182 18.45 8.04 3.95
C CYS A 182 17.04 7.64 4.43
N LEU A 183 16.28 6.94 3.59
CA LEU A 183 14.93 6.44 3.88
C LEU A 183 14.85 4.91 3.95
N ASN A 184 15.96 4.18 3.99
CA ASN A 184 15.96 2.70 3.99
C ASN A 184 15.07 2.11 5.08
N GLU A 185 15.02 2.72 6.27
CA GLU A 185 14.15 2.25 7.36
C GLU A 185 12.65 2.41 7.06
N TYR A 186 12.29 3.20 6.06
CA TYR A 186 10.90 3.44 5.62
C TYR A 186 10.48 2.54 4.46
N TYR A 187 11.32 1.58 4.07
CA TYR A 187 10.94 0.46 3.24
C TYR A 187 10.61 -0.75 4.10
N GLN A 188 9.52 -1.42 3.77
CA GLN A 188 9.15 -2.65 4.47
C GLN A 188 8.66 -3.69 3.47
N VAL A 189 9.24 -4.88 3.52
CA VAL A 189 8.66 -6.07 2.89
C VAL A 189 7.63 -6.65 3.84
N ALA A 190 6.37 -6.64 3.39
CA ALA A 190 5.29 -7.29 4.10
C ALA A 190 5.48 -8.82 3.97
N GLN A 191 6.06 -9.42 4.98
CA GLN A 191 6.12 -10.87 5.07
C GLN A 191 4.72 -11.43 5.35
N LYS A 192 4.55 -12.75 5.30
CA LYS A 192 3.31 -13.48 5.66
C LYS A 192 2.83 -13.24 7.10
N ASP A 193 3.28 -12.15 7.70
CA ASP A 193 2.99 -11.80 9.08
C ASP A 193 1.58 -11.18 9.14
N GLU A 194 0.65 -11.92 9.73
CA GLU A 194 -0.70 -11.45 10.07
C GLU A 194 -0.70 -10.12 10.84
N ARG A 195 0.43 -9.77 11.47
CA ARG A 195 0.58 -8.55 12.26
C ARG A 195 0.49 -7.27 11.42
N LEU A 196 0.89 -7.27 10.14
CA LEU A 196 0.78 -6.07 9.31
C LEU A 196 -0.67 -5.58 9.21
N PHE A 197 -1.62 -6.51 9.14
CA PHE A 197 -3.04 -6.15 9.04
C PHE A 197 -3.71 -5.95 10.39
N SER A 198 -3.22 -6.61 11.44
CA SER A 198 -3.68 -6.37 12.83
C SER A 198 -3.05 -5.12 13.46
N MET A 199 -1.86 -4.72 12.97
CA MET A 199 -1.14 -3.53 13.40
C MET A 199 -0.74 -2.69 12.18
N PRO A 200 -1.65 -1.88 11.62
CA PRO A 200 -1.46 -1.24 10.32
C PRO A 200 -0.49 -0.04 10.33
N ASN A 201 0.39 0.03 11.33
CA ASN A 201 1.38 1.10 11.46
C ASN A 201 2.26 1.25 10.21
N GLY A 202 2.53 0.14 9.49
CA GLY A 202 3.28 0.19 8.24
C GLY A 202 2.67 1.14 7.21
N PHE A 203 1.34 1.22 7.12
CA PHE A 203 0.67 2.12 6.18
C PHE A 203 0.82 3.60 6.51
N THR A 204 1.09 3.93 7.79
CA THR A 204 1.24 5.30 8.27
C THR A 204 2.69 5.70 8.55
N GLN A 205 3.61 4.74 8.55
CA GLN A 205 5.00 4.95 8.94
C GLN A 205 6.02 4.62 7.85
N ARG A 206 5.62 3.98 6.74
CA ARG A 206 6.56 3.59 5.68
C ARG A 206 6.34 4.45 4.44
N PHE A 207 7.38 4.55 3.62
CA PHE A 207 7.32 5.17 2.31
C PHE A 207 6.78 4.20 1.27
N ILE A 208 7.36 3.00 1.24
CA ILE A 208 6.95 1.91 0.35
C ILE A 208 6.73 0.64 1.16
N LEU A 209 5.55 0.01 0.98
CA LEU A 209 5.22 -1.32 1.47
C LEU A 209 5.21 -2.30 0.30
N ASN A 210 6.12 -3.26 0.32
CA ASN A 210 6.21 -4.31 -0.69
C ASN A 210 5.57 -5.60 -0.19
N PHE A 211 4.51 -6.05 -0.84
CA PHE A 211 3.86 -7.33 -0.60
C PHE A 211 4.54 -8.41 -1.46
N ASP A 212 5.66 -8.94 -0.95
CA ASP A 212 6.36 -10.02 -1.62
C ASP A 212 5.51 -11.29 -1.64
N GLU A 213 5.46 -11.98 -2.77
CA GLU A 213 4.56 -13.11 -2.98
C GLU A 213 3.08 -12.80 -2.65
N PHE A 214 2.47 -11.85 -3.38
CA PHE A 214 1.09 -11.37 -3.15
C PHE A 214 0.05 -12.50 -2.98
N ALA A 215 0.22 -13.63 -3.66
CA ALA A 215 -0.62 -14.82 -3.51
C ALA A 215 -0.70 -15.35 -2.06
N ALA A 216 0.24 -14.97 -1.20
CA ALA A 216 0.32 -15.43 0.19
C ALA A 216 -0.48 -14.58 1.19
N ILE A 217 -1.08 -13.45 0.75
CA ILE A 217 -1.82 -12.53 1.62
C ILE A 217 -3.03 -13.23 2.29
N GLY A 218 -3.69 -14.17 1.58
CA GLY A 218 -4.88 -14.87 2.11
C GLY A 218 -6.16 -14.02 2.05
N LYS A 219 -7.30 -14.71 2.08
CA LYS A 219 -8.62 -14.10 1.80
C LYS A 219 -9.05 -13.02 2.82
N HIS A 220 -8.72 -13.20 4.10
CA HIS A 220 -9.07 -12.22 5.15
C HIS A 220 -8.29 -10.93 4.97
N ASN A 221 -7.01 -11.05 4.67
CA ASN A 221 -6.12 -9.91 4.50
C ASN A 221 -6.38 -9.14 3.20
N GLU A 222 -6.98 -9.77 2.16
CA GLU A 222 -7.44 -9.07 0.95
C GLU A 222 -8.48 -7.99 1.27
N GLU A 223 -9.42 -8.26 2.19
CA GLU A 223 -10.42 -7.26 2.62
C GLU A 223 -9.76 -6.10 3.38
N LEU A 224 -8.86 -6.42 4.31
CA LEU A 224 -8.10 -5.41 5.06
C LEU A 224 -7.19 -4.60 4.13
N PHE A 225 -6.54 -5.24 3.16
CA PHE A 225 -5.76 -4.56 2.13
C PHE A 225 -6.62 -3.54 1.37
N LYS A 226 -7.80 -3.93 0.89
CA LYS A 226 -8.73 -3.02 0.19
C LYS A 226 -9.15 -1.84 1.08
N MET A 227 -9.41 -2.10 2.35
CA MET A 227 -9.79 -1.08 3.32
C MET A 227 -8.65 -0.07 3.51
N TYR A 228 -7.43 -0.53 3.79
CA TYR A 228 -6.28 0.35 4.02
C TYR A 228 -5.85 1.08 2.75
N MET A 229 -5.95 0.45 1.56
CA MET A 229 -5.65 1.12 0.29
C MET A 229 -6.57 2.31 0.00
N SER A 230 -7.80 2.31 0.51
CA SER A 230 -8.77 3.39 0.31
C SER A 230 -8.78 4.43 1.44
N ALA A 231 -8.13 4.13 2.55
CA ALA A 231 -8.19 4.99 3.73
C ALA A 231 -7.31 6.23 3.56
N ASN A 232 -7.82 7.40 3.95
CA ASN A 232 -7.04 8.63 4.08
C ASN A 232 -6.27 8.63 5.40
N GLU A 233 -6.94 8.15 6.44
CA GLU A 233 -6.40 8.02 7.80
C GLU A 233 -6.66 6.60 8.29
N ILE A 234 -5.75 6.09 9.08
CA ILE A 234 -5.80 4.75 9.67
C ILE A 234 -5.70 4.88 11.17
N GLU A 235 -6.55 4.15 11.86
CA GLU A 235 -6.49 4.06 13.32
C GLU A 235 -5.34 3.16 13.71
N ILE A 236 -4.38 3.72 14.45
CA ILE A 236 -3.18 3.02 14.92
C ILE A 236 -3.06 3.12 16.43
N LYS A 237 -2.43 2.13 17.02
CA LYS A 237 -2.02 2.19 18.43
C LYS A 237 -0.50 2.25 18.51
N ARG A 238 0.02 3.37 19.04
CA ARG A 238 1.47 3.50 19.22
C ARG A 238 1.96 2.69 20.41
N PRO A 239 3.20 2.20 20.37
CA PRO A 239 3.81 1.56 21.55
C PRO A 239 3.70 2.46 22.79
N GLY A 240 3.24 1.90 23.91
CA GLY A 240 3.06 2.65 25.15
C GLY A 240 1.81 3.54 25.22
N SER A 241 1.08 3.75 24.12
CA SER A 241 -0.17 4.51 24.13
C SER A 241 -1.32 3.68 24.72
N ARG A 242 -2.12 4.33 25.58
CA ARG A 242 -3.35 3.75 26.12
C ARG A 242 -4.49 3.75 25.08
N TYR A 243 -4.49 4.72 24.18
CA TYR A 243 -5.57 4.97 23.21
C TYR A 243 -5.04 4.83 21.78
N ALA A 244 -5.92 4.41 20.88
CA ALA A 244 -5.68 4.49 19.46
C ALA A 244 -5.81 5.95 18.96
N GLU A 245 -5.07 6.31 17.93
CA GLU A 245 -5.12 7.61 17.28
C GLU A 245 -5.25 7.43 15.77
N LYS A 246 -5.85 8.41 15.10
CA LYS A 246 -5.87 8.45 13.63
C LYS A 246 -4.58 9.06 13.12
N ALA A 247 -3.95 8.37 12.18
CA ALA A 247 -2.75 8.86 11.50
C ALA A 247 -2.96 8.84 9.98
N PRO A 248 -2.43 9.82 9.24
CA PRO A 248 -2.55 9.84 7.79
C PRO A 248 -1.84 8.64 7.18
N ARG A 249 -2.41 8.09 6.12
CA ARG A 249 -1.74 7.08 5.33
C ARG A 249 -0.66 7.74 4.47
N VAL A 250 0.57 7.27 4.59
CA VAL A 250 1.77 7.79 3.91
C VAL A 250 2.29 6.80 2.88
N ALA A 251 2.19 5.50 3.18
CA ALA A 251 2.79 4.46 2.37
C ALA A 251 2.07 4.25 1.04
N SER A 252 2.83 4.10 -0.04
CA SER A 252 2.37 3.46 -1.27
C SER A 252 2.72 1.97 -1.26
N CYS A 253 1.83 1.18 -1.88
CA CYS A 253 1.99 -0.26 -1.92
C CYS A 253 2.52 -0.71 -3.28
N CYS A 254 3.38 -1.71 -3.25
CA CYS A 254 3.79 -2.49 -4.41
C CYS A 254 3.73 -3.98 -4.08
N PHE A 255 3.84 -4.82 -5.09
CA PHE A 255 3.84 -6.26 -4.87
C PHE A 255 4.64 -7.01 -5.91
N THR A 256 5.02 -8.24 -5.57
CA THR A 256 5.64 -9.18 -6.50
C THR A 256 4.83 -10.47 -6.56
N SER A 257 4.90 -11.17 -7.68
CA SER A 257 4.39 -12.53 -7.80
C SER A 257 5.20 -13.34 -8.78
N ASN A 258 5.45 -14.60 -8.42
CA ASN A 258 6.02 -15.61 -9.32
C ASN A 258 4.92 -16.40 -10.07
N LYS A 259 3.65 -16.05 -9.88
CA LYS A 259 2.50 -16.73 -10.49
C LYS A 259 1.83 -15.81 -11.51
N ASN A 260 2.28 -15.88 -12.76
CA ASN A 260 1.56 -15.28 -13.89
C ASN A 260 0.37 -16.17 -14.30
N GLN A 261 -0.28 -15.82 -15.41
CA GLN A 261 -1.40 -16.62 -15.94
C GLN A 261 -1.02 -18.09 -16.18
N ARG A 262 0.17 -18.35 -16.73
CA ARG A 262 0.66 -19.72 -17.05
C ARG A 262 0.87 -20.56 -15.80
N MET A 263 1.25 -19.90 -14.69
CA MET A 263 1.49 -20.53 -13.39
C MET A 263 0.24 -20.59 -12.51
N GLY A 264 -0.95 -20.35 -13.08
CA GLY A 264 -2.24 -20.49 -12.42
C GLY A 264 -2.73 -19.25 -11.65
N GLY A 265 -2.05 -18.11 -11.80
CA GLY A 265 -2.48 -16.83 -11.21
C GLY A 265 -2.21 -16.67 -9.72
N PHE A 266 -2.53 -15.49 -9.19
CA PHE A 266 -2.28 -15.11 -7.80
C PHE A 266 -3.50 -14.46 -7.10
N ILE A 267 -4.58 -14.16 -7.83
CA ILE A 267 -5.81 -13.57 -7.27
C ILE A 267 -6.75 -14.69 -6.86
N SER A 268 -7.00 -14.82 -5.56
CA SER A 268 -7.80 -15.92 -5.02
C SER A 268 -9.30 -15.79 -5.29
N LYS A 269 -9.80 -14.55 -5.40
CA LYS A 269 -11.20 -14.22 -5.71
C LYS A 269 -11.28 -13.20 -6.83
N PRO A 270 -12.20 -13.39 -7.79
CA PRO A 270 -12.47 -12.41 -8.84
C PRO A 270 -13.28 -11.21 -8.29
N ASP A 271 -12.65 -10.43 -7.42
CA ASP A 271 -13.25 -9.25 -6.82
C ASP A 271 -12.78 -7.99 -7.56
N ALA A 272 -13.72 -7.31 -8.20
CA ALA A 272 -13.44 -6.04 -8.89
C ALA A 272 -12.87 -4.97 -7.94
N GLY A 273 -13.25 -5.00 -6.66
CA GLY A 273 -12.73 -4.12 -5.63
C GLY A 273 -11.23 -4.29 -5.38
N LEU A 274 -10.73 -5.54 -5.42
CA LEU A 274 -9.31 -5.84 -5.36
C LEU A 274 -8.63 -5.56 -6.71
N MET A 275 -9.16 -6.13 -7.80
CA MET A 275 -8.54 -6.07 -9.12
C MET A 275 -8.26 -4.64 -9.60
N ARG A 276 -9.17 -3.69 -9.34
CA ARG A 276 -8.99 -2.28 -9.71
C ARG A 276 -7.82 -1.59 -8.99
N ARG A 277 -7.31 -2.19 -7.91
CA ARG A 277 -6.21 -1.66 -7.10
C ARG A 277 -4.85 -2.26 -7.43
N LEU A 278 -4.80 -3.12 -8.44
CA LEU A 278 -3.58 -3.80 -8.84
C LEU A 278 -3.20 -3.37 -10.26
N ALA A 279 -2.15 -2.58 -10.40
CA ALA A 279 -1.54 -2.26 -11.69
C ALA A 279 -0.41 -3.26 -11.93
N VAL A 280 -0.61 -4.20 -12.84
CA VAL A 280 0.34 -5.30 -13.09
C VAL A 280 1.21 -4.99 -14.29
N ILE A 281 2.52 -5.17 -14.11
CA ILE A 281 3.52 -5.23 -15.18
C ILE A 281 4.05 -6.66 -15.19
N GLU A 282 3.79 -7.39 -16.28
CA GLU A 282 4.37 -8.71 -16.49
C GLU A 282 5.77 -8.58 -17.07
N ILE A 283 6.76 -9.24 -16.45
CA ILE A 283 8.17 -9.11 -16.79
C ILE A 283 8.85 -10.46 -16.99
N ASP A 284 9.76 -10.52 -17.94
CA ASP A 284 10.65 -11.65 -18.19
C ASP A 284 11.97 -11.53 -17.45
N PHE A 285 12.54 -10.33 -17.43
CA PHE A 285 13.76 -10.03 -16.68
C PHE A 285 13.86 -8.53 -16.40
N ILE A 286 14.76 -8.16 -15.50
CA ILE A 286 15.08 -6.79 -15.14
C ILE A 286 16.56 -6.58 -15.41
N ASP A 287 16.87 -5.57 -16.24
CA ASP A 287 18.23 -5.24 -16.61
C ASP A 287 19.02 -4.65 -15.42
N ASP A 288 20.28 -5.01 -15.30
CA ASP A 288 21.20 -4.47 -14.29
C ASP A 288 21.53 -2.98 -14.51
N ASN A 289 21.20 -2.40 -15.66
CA ASN A 289 21.32 -0.96 -15.91
C ASN A 289 20.55 -0.11 -14.88
N ARG A 290 19.53 -0.67 -14.22
CA ARG A 290 18.85 -0.05 -13.08
C ARG A 290 19.80 0.38 -11.96
N LYS A 291 20.95 -0.28 -11.79
CA LYS A 291 21.98 0.07 -10.80
C LYS A 291 22.64 1.42 -11.04
N ARG A 292 22.45 2.01 -12.24
CA ARG A 292 22.93 3.35 -12.60
C ARG A 292 21.91 4.44 -12.33
N LEU A 293 20.72 4.08 -11.81
CA LEU A 293 19.66 5.00 -11.49
C LEU A 293 20.10 5.95 -10.39
N ASP A 294 19.94 7.24 -10.62
CA ASP A 294 20.04 8.26 -9.59
C ASP A 294 18.66 8.39 -8.90
N VAL A 295 18.54 7.79 -7.71
CA VAL A 295 17.28 7.74 -6.97
C VAL A 295 16.81 9.13 -6.53
N ASP A 296 17.74 10.05 -6.21
CA ASP A 296 17.37 11.42 -5.87
C ASP A 296 16.82 12.15 -7.10
N GLN A 297 17.41 11.97 -8.27
CA GLN A 297 16.88 12.52 -9.53
C GLN A 297 15.56 11.86 -9.95
N LEU A 298 15.35 10.57 -9.66
CA LEU A 298 14.08 9.88 -9.88
C LEU A 298 12.94 10.55 -9.09
N TRP A 299 13.16 10.77 -7.80
CA TRP A 299 12.15 11.42 -6.96
C TRP A 299 12.04 12.91 -7.24
N ALA A 300 13.14 13.60 -7.60
CA ALA A 300 13.09 14.99 -8.05
C ALA A 300 12.25 15.13 -9.33
N GLU A 301 12.35 14.18 -10.28
CA GLU A 301 11.50 14.13 -11.47
C GLU A 301 10.02 13.91 -11.10
N ALA A 302 9.73 12.95 -10.21
CA ALA A 302 8.36 12.67 -9.77
C ALA A 302 7.74 13.89 -9.07
N VAL A 303 8.48 14.58 -8.20
CA VAL A 303 8.05 15.81 -7.52
C VAL A 303 7.86 16.97 -8.52
N MET A 304 8.78 17.13 -9.47
CA MET A 304 8.67 18.15 -10.51
C MET A 304 7.41 17.95 -11.37
N LEU A 305 7.10 16.71 -11.76
CA LEU A 305 5.89 16.38 -12.51
C LEU A 305 4.63 16.65 -11.67
N LEU A 306 4.65 16.33 -10.38
CA LEU A 306 3.55 16.60 -9.46
C LEU A 306 3.31 18.12 -9.31
N ASP A 307 4.35 18.90 -9.11
CA ASP A 307 4.30 20.37 -9.03
C ASP A 307 3.85 20.99 -10.36
N GLY A 308 4.22 20.38 -11.49
CA GLY A 308 3.77 20.71 -12.85
C GLY A 308 2.31 20.36 -13.15
N LYS A 309 1.53 20.02 -12.12
CA LYS A 309 0.09 19.66 -12.20
C LYS A 309 -0.20 18.35 -12.93
N TYR A 310 0.73 17.41 -12.99
CA TYR A 310 0.39 16.05 -13.39
C TYR A 310 -0.61 15.46 -12.38
N ASP A 311 -1.77 14.99 -12.85
CA ASP A 311 -2.79 14.43 -11.96
C ASP A 311 -2.34 13.04 -11.45
N PRO A 312 -2.03 12.88 -10.16
CA PRO A 312 -1.66 11.59 -9.59
C PRO A 312 -2.85 10.63 -9.47
N ALA A 313 -4.08 11.10 -9.67
CA ALA A 313 -5.28 10.29 -9.51
C ALA A 313 -5.41 9.24 -10.62
N TRP A 314 -5.76 8.02 -10.25
CA TRP A 314 -6.18 7.00 -11.20
C TRP A 314 -7.60 7.29 -11.69
N THR A 315 -7.80 7.21 -13.00
CA THR A 315 -9.09 7.48 -13.63
C THR A 315 -10.02 6.28 -13.56
N GLN A 316 -11.33 6.51 -13.71
CA GLN A 316 -12.31 5.42 -13.80
C GLN A 316 -12.05 4.47 -14.97
N GLN A 317 -11.48 5.00 -16.07
CA GLN A 317 -11.10 4.18 -17.21
C GLN A 317 -9.94 3.24 -16.87
N GLU A 318 -8.90 3.74 -16.17
CA GLU A 318 -7.78 2.93 -15.72
C GLU A 318 -8.23 1.85 -14.73
N TYR A 319 -9.11 2.17 -13.78
CA TYR A 319 -9.68 1.17 -12.87
C TYR A 319 -10.43 0.06 -13.61
N ARG A 320 -11.23 0.40 -14.63
CA ARG A 320 -11.92 -0.61 -15.46
C ARG A 320 -10.91 -1.46 -16.22
N GLN A 321 -9.89 -0.84 -16.78
CA GLN A 321 -8.83 -1.54 -17.49
C GLN A 321 -8.09 -2.52 -16.56
N PHE A 322 -7.75 -2.10 -15.33
CA PHE A 322 -7.13 -3.00 -14.34
C PHE A 322 -8.01 -4.21 -14.03
N VAL A 323 -9.33 -4.02 -13.87
CA VAL A 323 -10.25 -5.14 -13.64
C VAL A 323 -10.20 -6.14 -14.80
N GLU A 324 -10.24 -5.68 -16.05
CA GLU A 324 -10.20 -6.56 -17.21
C GLU A 324 -8.83 -7.25 -17.35
N GLU A 325 -7.73 -6.53 -17.23
CA GLU A 325 -6.38 -7.07 -17.32
C GLU A 325 -6.10 -8.11 -16.22
N ASN A 326 -6.61 -7.88 -15.02
CA ASN A 326 -6.36 -8.75 -13.86
C ASN A 326 -7.19 -10.04 -13.84
N ARG A 327 -8.20 -10.16 -14.71
CA ARG A 327 -8.97 -11.41 -14.84
C ARG A 327 -8.10 -12.62 -15.20
N GLN A 328 -7.02 -12.41 -15.95
CA GLN A 328 -6.09 -13.46 -16.33
C GLN A 328 -5.27 -14.01 -15.15
N TYR A 329 -5.15 -13.24 -14.05
CA TYR A 329 -4.39 -13.65 -12.86
C TYR A 329 -5.26 -14.28 -11.77
N VAL A 330 -6.55 -14.52 -12.04
CA VAL A 330 -7.42 -15.26 -11.13
C VAL A 330 -7.01 -16.72 -11.11
N ILE A 331 -6.84 -17.28 -9.90
CA ILE A 331 -6.43 -18.67 -9.72
C ILE A 331 -7.44 -19.61 -10.40
N GLU A 332 -6.92 -20.50 -11.27
CA GLU A 332 -7.76 -21.44 -11.97
C GLU A 332 -8.33 -22.48 -11.02
N THR A 333 -9.62 -22.39 -10.74
CA THR A 333 -10.37 -23.37 -9.96
C THR A 333 -11.03 -24.38 -10.88
N ASN A 334 -11.40 -25.56 -10.36
CA ASN A 334 -12.18 -26.54 -11.13
C ASN A 334 -13.48 -25.93 -11.68
N ALA A 335 -14.14 -25.06 -10.91
CA ALA A 335 -15.33 -24.35 -11.38
C ALA A 335 -15.01 -23.44 -12.57
N LEU A 336 -13.95 -22.62 -12.48
CA LEU A 336 -13.53 -21.71 -13.56
C LEU A 336 -13.20 -22.49 -14.85
N ARG A 337 -12.47 -23.60 -14.70
CA ARG A 337 -12.11 -24.49 -15.82
C ARG A 337 -13.37 -25.09 -16.49
N LEU A 338 -14.32 -25.60 -15.69
CA LEU A 338 -15.57 -26.15 -16.21
C LEU A 338 -16.40 -25.11 -16.96
N ILE A 339 -16.56 -23.89 -16.39
CA ILE A 339 -17.30 -22.82 -17.04
C ILE A 339 -16.64 -22.45 -18.38
N ARG A 340 -15.32 -22.31 -18.42
CA ARG A 340 -14.58 -21.98 -19.65
C ARG A 340 -14.74 -23.06 -20.75
N ILE A 341 -14.83 -24.33 -20.36
CA ILE A 341 -14.96 -25.43 -21.32
C ILE A 341 -16.40 -25.60 -21.82
N TYR A 342 -17.39 -25.42 -20.94
CA TYR A 342 -18.76 -25.84 -21.23
C TYR A 342 -19.74 -24.69 -21.45
N TYR A 343 -19.29 -23.44 -21.25
CA TYR A 343 -20.14 -22.25 -21.42
C TYR A 343 -19.38 -21.12 -22.10
N ARG A 344 -20.12 -20.27 -22.82
CA ARG A 344 -19.61 -18.98 -23.31
C ARG A 344 -20.62 -17.86 -23.04
N LYS A 345 -20.14 -16.65 -23.17
CA LYS A 345 -21.02 -15.48 -23.15
C LYS A 345 -21.84 -15.42 -24.44
N PRO A 346 -23.09 -14.94 -24.37
CA PRO A 346 -23.87 -14.66 -25.57
C PRO A 346 -23.24 -13.50 -26.35
N GLU A 347 -23.35 -13.54 -27.67
CA GLU A 347 -23.09 -12.40 -28.55
C GLU A 347 -24.28 -11.44 -28.53
N GLU A 348 -24.10 -10.23 -29.05
CA GLU A 348 -25.16 -9.23 -29.05
C GLU A 348 -26.34 -9.68 -29.93
N GLY A 349 -27.53 -9.81 -29.32
CA GLY A 349 -28.75 -10.29 -30.01
C GLY A 349 -28.87 -11.82 -30.10
N GLU A 350 -27.94 -12.58 -29.51
CA GLU A 350 -28.01 -14.06 -29.52
C GLU A 350 -29.01 -14.58 -28.47
N GLU A 351 -29.74 -15.64 -28.81
CA GLU A 351 -30.55 -16.35 -27.82
C GLU A 351 -29.65 -17.03 -26.78
N CYS A 352 -29.96 -16.81 -25.51
CA CYS A 352 -29.20 -17.34 -24.38
C CYS A 352 -30.12 -17.82 -23.25
N GLU A 353 -29.60 -18.73 -22.43
CA GLU A 353 -30.27 -19.16 -21.24
C GLU A 353 -29.95 -18.22 -20.06
N PHE A 354 -30.97 -17.84 -19.28
CA PHE A 354 -30.76 -17.13 -18.04
C PHE A 354 -30.71 -18.15 -16.89
N MET A 355 -29.53 -18.31 -16.27
CA MET A 355 -29.30 -19.34 -15.27
C MET A 355 -28.71 -18.73 -13.98
N THR A 356 -29.16 -19.23 -12.82
CA THR A 356 -28.49 -19.01 -11.55
C THR A 356 -27.23 -19.87 -11.46
N ALA A 357 -26.30 -19.50 -10.57
CA ALA A 357 -25.10 -20.32 -10.34
C ALA A 357 -25.45 -21.75 -9.89
N MET A 358 -26.54 -21.91 -9.14
CA MET A 358 -27.05 -23.24 -8.71
C MET A 358 -27.53 -24.04 -9.88
N GLU A 359 -28.31 -23.47 -10.81
CA GLU A 359 -28.79 -24.16 -12.02
C GLU A 359 -27.63 -24.62 -12.89
N VAL A 360 -26.58 -23.79 -13.01
CA VAL A 360 -25.34 -24.19 -13.71
C VAL A 360 -24.68 -25.42 -13.05
N VAL A 361 -24.59 -25.44 -11.71
CA VAL A 361 -24.07 -26.60 -10.97
C VAL A 361 -24.91 -27.85 -11.24
N LEU A 362 -26.24 -27.71 -11.18
CA LEU A 362 -27.17 -28.83 -11.43
C LEU A 362 -27.03 -29.34 -12.86
N GLN A 363 -26.90 -28.44 -13.84
CA GLN A 363 -26.72 -28.84 -15.24
C GLN A 363 -25.39 -29.54 -15.45
N LEU A 364 -24.27 -29.04 -14.90
CA LEU A 364 -22.98 -29.70 -14.96
C LEU A 364 -22.98 -31.09 -14.31
N LYS A 365 -23.76 -31.29 -13.23
CA LYS A 365 -23.96 -32.61 -12.60
C LYS A 365 -24.78 -33.54 -13.49
N LYS A 366 -25.88 -33.05 -14.05
CA LYS A 366 -26.74 -33.81 -14.97
C LYS A 366 -25.95 -34.35 -16.18
N GLU A 367 -25.10 -33.46 -16.73
CA GLU A 367 -24.22 -33.80 -17.87
C GLU A 367 -22.98 -34.61 -17.47
N LYS A 368 -22.89 -35.09 -16.23
CA LYS A 368 -21.76 -35.87 -15.69
C LYS A 368 -20.38 -35.18 -15.87
N LYS A 369 -20.34 -33.82 -15.90
CA LYS A 369 -19.11 -33.04 -16.05
C LYS A 369 -18.40 -32.82 -14.72
N ILE A 370 -19.10 -33.00 -13.58
CA ILE A 370 -18.55 -32.95 -12.23
C ILE A 370 -18.33 -34.37 -11.73
N SER A 371 -17.08 -34.76 -11.49
CA SER A 371 -16.73 -36.01 -10.83
C SER A 371 -16.77 -35.88 -9.30
N SER A 372 -16.85 -37.02 -8.60
CA SER A 372 -16.76 -37.03 -7.11
C SER A 372 -15.45 -36.45 -6.57
N ALA A 373 -14.38 -36.45 -7.35
CA ALA A 373 -13.11 -35.79 -7.00
C ALA A 373 -13.18 -34.25 -7.05
N MET A 374 -14.22 -33.66 -7.65
CA MET A 374 -14.39 -32.19 -7.76
C MET A 374 -15.32 -31.65 -6.68
N GLN A 375 -15.12 -32.03 -5.42
CA GLN A 375 -15.98 -31.66 -4.28
C GLN A 375 -16.12 -30.12 -4.07
N GLN A 376 -15.20 -29.33 -4.62
CA GLN A 376 -15.21 -27.86 -4.47
C GLN A 376 -16.08 -27.12 -5.51
N VAL A 377 -16.75 -27.84 -6.43
CA VAL A 377 -17.65 -27.21 -7.42
C VAL A 377 -19.05 -27.09 -6.82
N ASN A 378 -19.37 -25.90 -6.36
CA ASN A 378 -20.64 -25.55 -5.74
C ASN A 378 -21.14 -24.20 -6.26
N GLU A 379 -22.33 -23.77 -5.81
CA GLU A 379 -22.94 -22.51 -6.23
C GLU A 379 -22.00 -21.31 -6.06
N VAL A 380 -21.32 -21.20 -4.91
CA VAL A 380 -20.41 -20.09 -4.61
C VAL A 380 -19.23 -20.06 -5.58
N THR A 381 -18.57 -21.20 -5.78
CA THR A 381 -17.40 -21.30 -6.66
C THR A 381 -17.75 -21.12 -8.14
N VAL A 382 -18.92 -21.57 -8.58
CA VAL A 382 -19.45 -21.36 -9.93
C VAL A 382 -19.83 -19.89 -10.14
N GLY A 383 -20.50 -19.25 -9.17
CA GLY A 383 -20.81 -17.82 -9.23
C GLY A 383 -19.54 -16.96 -9.32
N GLN A 384 -18.52 -17.30 -8.53
CA GLN A 384 -17.21 -16.64 -8.60
C GLN A 384 -16.54 -16.85 -9.97
N ALA A 385 -16.62 -18.06 -10.53
CA ALA A 385 -16.06 -18.37 -11.85
C ALA A 385 -16.75 -17.59 -12.97
N LEU A 386 -18.07 -17.51 -12.96
CA LEU A 386 -18.85 -16.73 -13.93
C LEU A 386 -18.49 -15.24 -13.85
N THR A 387 -18.38 -14.68 -12.65
CA THR A 387 -17.96 -13.31 -12.42
C THR A 387 -16.53 -13.06 -12.91
N ALA A 388 -15.58 -13.99 -12.61
CA ALA A 388 -14.20 -13.92 -13.06
C ALA A 388 -14.09 -13.89 -14.59
N LEU A 389 -14.90 -14.69 -15.25
CA LEU A 389 -14.98 -14.73 -16.71
C LEU A 389 -15.77 -13.54 -17.31
N GLY A 390 -16.32 -12.66 -16.45
CA GLY A 390 -17.01 -11.45 -16.87
C GLY A 390 -18.42 -11.67 -17.40
N TYR A 391 -19.09 -12.73 -16.98
CA TYR A 391 -20.51 -12.85 -17.21
C TYR A 391 -21.27 -11.79 -16.42
N ARG A 392 -22.28 -11.17 -17.04
CA ARG A 392 -23.08 -10.12 -16.40
C ARG A 392 -24.03 -10.73 -15.38
N TYR A 393 -23.91 -10.34 -14.12
CA TYR A 393 -24.80 -10.73 -13.03
C TYR A 393 -25.90 -9.70 -12.85
N TYR A 394 -27.18 -10.11 -12.95
CA TYR A 394 -28.31 -9.18 -12.79
C TYR A 394 -29.59 -9.91 -12.35
N ILE A 395 -30.61 -9.11 -12.01
CA ILE A 395 -31.91 -9.62 -11.56
C ILE A 395 -32.84 -9.72 -12.76
N ARG A 396 -33.45 -10.87 -12.96
CA ARG A 396 -34.54 -11.07 -13.91
C ARG A 396 -35.85 -11.35 -13.19
N ARG A 397 -36.93 -10.75 -13.66
CA ARG A 397 -38.29 -10.96 -13.17
C ARG A 397 -39.06 -11.75 -14.20
N PHE A 398 -39.62 -12.88 -13.80
CA PHE A 398 -40.48 -13.70 -14.65
C PHE A 398 -41.94 -13.59 -14.17
N PRO A 399 -42.92 -13.59 -15.04
CA PRO A 399 -44.34 -13.58 -14.65
C PRO A 399 -44.64 -14.75 -13.71
N GLY A 400 -45.27 -14.46 -12.55
CA GLY A 400 -45.66 -15.48 -11.57
C GLY A 400 -44.55 -16.10 -10.73
N LYS A 401 -43.29 -15.60 -10.83
CA LYS A 401 -42.16 -16.06 -10.00
C LYS A 401 -41.54 -14.91 -9.25
N SER A 402 -40.92 -15.20 -8.10
CA SER A 402 -40.09 -14.24 -7.39
C SER A 402 -38.86 -13.86 -8.25
N PRO A 403 -38.41 -12.59 -8.21
CA PRO A 403 -37.20 -12.18 -8.91
C PRO A 403 -36.02 -12.98 -8.40
N TYR A 404 -35.11 -13.39 -9.31
CA TYR A 404 -33.90 -14.08 -8.92
C TYR A 404 -32.69 -13.59 -9.73
N HIS A 405 -31.53 -13.76 -9.16
CA HIS A 405 -30.26 -13.34 -9.73
C HIS A 405 -29.67 -14.45 -10.58
N GLY A 406 -29.12 -14.08 -11.74
CA GLY A 406 -28.51 -15.02 -12.64
C GLY A 406 -27.61 -14.37 -13.68
N TYR A 407 -27.25 -15.15 -14.65
CA TYR A 407 -26.33 -14.83 -15.72
C TYR A 407 -26.93 -15.25 -17.06
N ASP A 408 -26.69 -14.46 -18.12
CA ASP A 408 -26.95 -14.90 -19.49
C ASP A 408 -25.81 -15.79 -19.97
N ILE A 409 -26.11 -17.01 -20.36
CA ILE A 409 -25.14 -18.08 -20.64
C ILE A 409 -25.55 -18.83 -21.91
N VAL A 410 -24.55 -19.21 -22.69
CA VAL A 410 -24.74 -20.13 -23.83
C VAL A 410 -24.00 -21.43 -23.51
N PRO A 411 -24.73 -22.56 -23.29
CA PRO A 411 -24.11 -23.87 -23.11
C PRO A 411 -23.44 -24.39 -24.42
N LEU A 412 -22.30 -25.03 -24.28
CA LEU A 412 -21.50 -25.54 -25.40
C LEU A 412 -21.65 -27.08 -25.65
N TYR A 413 -22.39 -27.80 -24.79
CA TYR A 413 -22.49 -29.27 -24.93
C TYR A 413 -23.46 -29.76 -26.01
N ASP A 414 -24.40 -28.97 -26.42
CA ASP A 414 -25.36 -29.37 -27.47
C ASP A 414 -24.75 -29.38 -28.88
N VAL A 415 -23.57 -28.78 -29.07
CA VAL A 415 -22.89 -28.70 -30.35
C VAL A 415 -22.10 -29.98 -30.66
N GLN A 416 -21.73 -30.77 -29.62
CA GLN A 416 -20.94 -32.01 -29.81
C GLN A 416 -21.78 -33.28 -29.98
N GLN A 417 -23.07 -33.23 -29.70
CA GLN A 417 -23.98 -34.41 -29.92
C GLN A 417 -24.71 -34.37 -31.25
N LYS A 418 -24.53 -33.35 -32.08
CA LYS A 418 -25.13 -33.21 -33.40
C LYS A 418 -24.13 -33.37 -34.57
N LYS A 419 -22.95 -33.97 -34.32
CA LYS A 419 -22.01 -34.34 -35.37
C LYS A 419 -21.76 -35.84 -35.37
#